data_285ad37e8c6a2bce5c1c8f81891bc392
#
_entry.id   285ad37e8c6a2bce5c1c8f81891bc392
#
_cell.length_a   1.000
_cell.length_b   1.000
_cell.length_c   1.000
_cell.angle_alpha   90.00
_cell.angle_beta   90.00
_cell.angle_gamma   90.00
#
_symmetry.space_group_name_H-M   'P 1'
#
loop_
_entity.id
_entity.type
_entity.pdbx_description
1 polymer ?
#
loop_
_entity_poly.entity_id
_entity_poly.type
_entity_poly.pdbx_seq_one_letter_code
_entity_poly.pdbx_strand_id
1 'polypeptide(L)'
;MYKRTVDLHVHTDNSPDGNHSAMFICEKAELTELRALAFCDHCEIDSFYQDKYDKRIRSSYYEVAMAQSAFRGKVLVLEGIELGQPHYDPELAEKVLAMREYDQVIGSVHNLRNTQDFYYMDSFTEESANDYFNRYLDEILGLLEWGNFDILAHLTYPLRYFYSKSGIIIDMSRYSKKVDEILKLTAEKGKALEVNSAGLRQPIKKLAPEADVVKRFKELGGKYVTFGSDAHFAEDLAAGLTEAYDAMKAAGFNEMTLFQQRTPLLMPIE
;
A
#
# COMPACT_ATOMS: atom_id res chain seq x y z
N MET A 1 19.40 -12.04 -8.89
CA MET A 1 18.36 -11.13 -9.48
C MET A 1 17.08 -11.93 -9.56
N TYR A 2 15.99 -11.41 -9.02
CA TYR A 2 14.69 -12.07 -9.03
C TYR A 2 14.11 -12.14 -10.45
N LYS A 3 13.45 -13.26 -10.81
CA LYS A 3 12.97 -13.51 -12.18
C LYS A 3 11.50 -13.19 -12.40
N ARG A 4 10.69 -13.28 -11.33
CA ARG A 4 9.26 -12.98 -11.36
C ARG A 4 9.01 -11.74 -10.53
N THR A 5 9.18 -10.61 -11.17
CA THR A 5 9.05 -9.31 -10.50
C THR A 5 7.68 -8.72 -10.77
N VAL A 6 7.05 -8.21 -9.74
CA VAL A 6 5.77 -7.51 -9.82
C VAL A 6 5.80 -6.28 -8.93
N ASP A 7 4.93 -5.33 -9.21
CA ASP A 7 4.72 -4.14 -8.38
C ASP A 7 3.21 -3.93 -8.21
N LEU A 8 2.72 -4.15 -7.00
CA LEU A 8 1.29 -4.21 -6.73
C LEU A 8 0.75 -2.95 -6.07
N HIS A 9 1.53 -1.85 -6.06
CA HIS A 9 1.12 -0.57 -5.55
C HIS A 9 1.79 0.56 -6.33
N VAL A 10 1.11 1.04 -7.37
CA VAL A 10 1.61 2.06 -8.30
C VAL A 10 0.51 3.07 -8.58
N HIS A 11 0.86 4.35 -8.64
CA HIS A 11 -0.08 5.45 -8.88
C HIS A 11 0.09 6.04 -10.29
N THR A 12 -1.05 6.40 -10.91
CA THR A 12 -1.09 7.17 -12.15
C THR A 12 -1.30 8.66 -11.85
N ASP A 13 -1.34 9.50 -12.89
CA ASP A 13 -1.70 10.91 -12.79
C ASP A 13 -3.20 11.14 -12.46
N ASN A 14 -3.97 10.07 -12.27
CA ASN A 14 -5.29 10.13 -11.65
C ASN A 14 -5.23 10.23 -10.12
N SER A 15 -4.15 9.84 -9.47
CA SER A 15 -3.84 10.21 -8.09
C SER A 15 -3.49 11.70 -8.01
N PRO A 16 -3.83 12.42 -6.91
CA PRO A 16 -3.52 13.86 -6.78
C PRO A 16 -2.04 14.20 -6.94
N ASP A 17 -1.16 13.28 -6.60
CA ASP A 17 0.30 13.40 -6.55
C ASP A 17 1.03 12.45 -7.52
N GLY A 18 0.30 11.68 -8.31
CA GLY A 18 0.85 10.87 -9.39
C GLY A 18 1.26 11.72 -10.61
N ASN A 19 2.25 11.27 -11.37
CA ASN A 19 2.90 12.11 -12.38
C ASN A 19 2.86 11.56 -13.80
N HIS A 20 2.45 10.31 -14.00
CA HIS A 20 2.49 9.67 -15.30
C HIS A 20 1.23 8.86 -15.60
N SER A 21 0.82 8.82 -16.87
CA SER A 21 -0.31 8.00 -17.31
C SER A 21 -0.04 6.50 -17.16
N ALA A 22 -1.10 5.71 -17.06
CA ALA A 22 -1.01 4.24 -16.99
C ALA A 22 -0.24 3.67 -18.20
N MET A 23 -0.44 4.24 -19.39
CA MET A 23 0.26 3.83 -20.61
C MET A 23 1.77 4.01 -20.49
N PHE A 24 2.23 5.17 -20.04
CA PHE A 24 3.66 5.47 -19.90
C PHE A 24 4.33 4.56 -18.86
N ILE A 25 3.65 4.32 -17.74
CA ILE A 25 4.15 3.39 -16.70
C ILE A 25 4.22 1.96 -17.22
N CYS A 26 3.24 1.50 -18.02
CA CYS A 26 3.28 0.19 -18.66
C CYS A 26 4.39 0.03 -19.69
N GLU A 27 4.72 1.09 -20.47
CA GLU A 27 5.90 1.09 -21.34
C GLU A 27 7.19 0.90 -20.54
N LYS A 28 7.29 1.56 -19.39
CA LYS A 28 8.42 1.38 -18.48
C LYS A 28 8.47 -0.04 -17.90
N ALA A 29 7.32 -0.59 -17.51
CA ALA A 29 7.20 -1.95 -16.99
C ALA A 29 7.65 -2.99 -18.03
N GLU A 30 7.26 -2.83 -19.30
CA GLU A 30 7.71 -3.69 -20.40
C GLU A 30 9.23 -3.62 -20.58
N LEU A 31 9.81 -2.42 -20.57
CA LEU A 31 11.25 -2.21 -20.72
C LEU A 31 12.08 -2.79 -19.58
N THR A 32 11.51 -2.86 -18.38
CA THR A 32 12.17 -3.44 -17.19
C THR A 32 11.79 -4.89 -16.94
N GLU A 33 11.08 -5.53 -17.87
CA GLU A 33 10.62 -6.93 -17.81
C GLU A 33 9.77 -7.25 -16.57
N LEU A 34 9.03 -6.24 -16.06
CA LEU A 34 8.09 -6.45 -14.98
C LEU A 34 6.94 -7.36 -15.44
N ARG A 35 6.61 -8.39 -14.67
CA ARG A 35 5.60 -9.40 -15.05
C ARG A 35 4.18 -8.92 -14.82
N ALA A 36 3.97 -8.19 -13.73
CA ALA A 36 2.67 -7.63 -13.39
C ALA A 36 2.85 -6.32 -12.63
N LEU A 37 1.87 -5.45 -12.78
CA LEU A 37 1.70 -4.28 -11.93
C LEU A 37 0.22 -4.03 -11.65
N ALA A 38 -0.07 -3.42 -10.50
CA ALA A 38 -1.40 -2.96 -10.14
C ALA A 38 -1.41 -1.45 -9.99
N PHE A 39 -2.30 -0.79 -10.71
CA PHE A 39 -2.58 0.62 -10.50
C PHE A 39 -3.55 0.77 -9.32
N CYS A 40 -3.13 1.52 -8.31
CA CYS A 40 -3.86 1.69 -7.05
C CYS A 40 -3.99 3.16 -6.72
N ASP A 41 -4.63 3.92 -7.63
CA ASP A 41 -4.81 5.35 -7.43
C ASP A 41 -5.54 5.66 -6.12
N HIS A 42 -5.14 6.75 -5.48
CA HIS A 42 -5.72 7.21 -4.22
C HIS A 42 -7.21 7.46 -4.30
N CYS A 43 -7.91 7.07 -3.24
CA CYS A 43 -9.26 7.51 -2.92
C CYS A 43 -9.39 7.71 -1.41
N GLU A 44 -9.21 8.95 -0.96
CA GLU A 44 -9.37 9.32 0.44
C GLU A 44 -10.85 9.54 0.77
N ILE A 45 -11.40 8.72 1.65
CA ILE A 45 -12.84 8.73 1.94
C ILE A 45 -13.26 10.02 2.65
N ASP A 46 -12.44 10.57 3.52
CA ASP A 46 -12.74 11.80 4.26
C ASP A 46 -12.64 13.09 3.42
N SER A 47 -11.98 13.03 2.24
CA SER A 47 -11.94 14.14 1.28
C SER A 47 -12.59 13.83 -0.08
N PHE A 48 -13.37 12.75 -0.17
CA PHE A 48 -13.91 12.18 -1.40
C PHE A 48 -14.53 13.22 -2.35
N TYR A 49 -15.43 14.06 -1.84
CA TYR A 49 -16.11 15.08 -2.65
C TYR A 49 -15.24 16.29 -2.93
N GLN A 50 -14.36 16.64 -2.00
CA GLN A 50 -13.46 17.78 -2.05
C GLN A 50 -12.43 17.62 -3.18
N ASP A 51 -11.85 16.42 -3.28
CA ASP A 51 -10.81 16.08 -4.24
C ASP A 51 -11.36 15.39 -5.50
N LYS A 52 -12.69 15.28 -5.59
CA LYS A 52 -13.42 14.77 -6.78
C LYS A 52 -13.02 13.35 -7.16
N TYR A 53 -12.86 12.47 -6.18
CA TYR A 53 -12.46 11.10 -6.41
C TYR A 53 -13.45 10.31 -7.28
N ASP A 54 -14.73 10.67 -7.33
CA ASP A 54 -15.69 10.12 -8.28
C ASP A 54 -15.26 10.25 -9.75
N LYS A 55 -14.58 11.36 -10.09
CA LYS A 55 -14.05 11.60 -11.44
C LYS A 55 -12.72 10.90 -11.64
N ARG A 56 -11.84 10.94 -10.64
CA ARG A 56 -10.51 10.32 -10.69
C ARG A 56 -10.63 8.80 -10.86
N ILE A 57 -11.45 8.13 -10.06
CA ILE A 57 -11.74 6.69 -10.17
C ILE A 57 -12.24 6.35 -11.57
N ARG A 58 -13.12 7.16 -12.14
CA ARG A 58 -13.63 6.92 -13.49
C ARG A 58 -12.55 7.05 -14.55
N SER A 59 -11.70 8.07 -14.44
CA SER A 59 -10.60 8.32 -15.37
C SER A 59 -9.55 7.21 -15.28
N SER A 60 -9.11 6.86 -14.08
CA SER A 60 -8.18 5.76 -13.80
C SER A 60 -8.67 4.45 -14.43
N TYR A 61 -9.92 4.08 -14.17
CA TYR A 61 -10.52 2.87 -14.73
C TYR A 61 -10.40 2.79 -16.26
N TYR A 62 -10.72 3.87 -16.97
CA TYR A 62 -10.62 3.87 -18.43
C TYR A 62 -9.18 3.79 -18.92
N GLU A 63 -8.25 4.47 -18.25
CA GLU A 63 -6.83 4.40 -18.60
C GLU A 63 -6.25 3.03 -18.35
N VAL A 64 -6.55 2.43 -17.20
CA VAL A 64 -6.10 1.07 -16.87
C VAL A 64 -6.68 0.05 -17.85
N ALA A 65 -7.95 0.16 -18.22
CA ALA A 65 -8.55 -0.72 -19.24
C ALA A 65 -7.87 -0.60 -20.61
N MET A 66 -7.48 0.62 -21.01
CA MET A 66 -6.70 0.84 -22.24
C MET A 66 -5.31 0.21 -22.13
N ALA A 67 -4.63 0.39 -20.99
CA ALA A 67 -3.33 -0.22 -20.74
C ALA A 67 -3.40 -1.75 -20.73
N GLN A 68 -4.41 -2.35 -20.07
CA GLN A 68 -4.66 -3.79 -20.10
C GLN A 68 -4.80 -4.33 -21.53
N SER A 69 -5.48 -3.58 -22.40
CA SER A 69 -5.64 -3.97 -23.81
C SER A 69 -4.33 -3.84 -24.60
N ALA A 70 -3.59 -2.75 -24.43
CA ALA A 70 -2.38 -2.44 -25.18
C ALA A 70 -1.20 -3.36 -24.79
N PHE A 71 -1.11 -3.74 -23.52
CA PHE A 71 0.01 -4.54 -23.00
C PHE A 71 -0.37 -6.02 -22.78
N ARG A 72 -1.50 -6.46 -23.34
CA ARG A 72 -1.92 -7.86 -23.26
C ARG A 72 -0.84 -8.83 -23.77
N GLY A 73 -0.43 -9.77 -22.92
CA GLY A 73 0.62 -10.74 -23.23
C GLY A 73 2.04 -10.24 -23.02
N LYS A 74 2.24 -9.00 -22.63
CA LYS A 74 3.54 -8.39 -22.30
C LYS A 74 3.67 -8.17 -20.80
N VAL A 75 2.76 -7.41 -20.21
CA VAL A 75 2.69 -7.12 -18.77
C VAL A 75 1.27 -7.41 -18.32
N LEU A 76 1.10 -8.10 -17.19
CA LEU A 76 -0.20 -8.25 -16.55
C LEU A 76 -0.53 -6.95 -15.81
N VAL A 77 -1.49 -6.21 -16.31
CA VAL A 77 -1.97 -4.96 -15.71
C VAL A 77 -3.22 -5.26 -14.90
N LEU A 78 -3.20 -4.93 -13.61
CA LEU A 78 -4.28 -5.16 -12.66
C LEU A 78 -4.97 -3.84 -12.30
N GLU A 79 -6.30 -3.88 -12.17
CA GLU A 79 -7.12 -2.79 -11.68
C GLU A 79 -7.16 -2.82 -10.16
N GLY A 80 -6.67 -1.78 -9.52
CA GLY A 80 -6.67 -1.65 -8.07
C GLY A 80 -7.19 -0.28 -7.63
N ILE A 81 -7.25 -0.11 -6.32
CA ILE A 81 -7.54 1.16 -5.66
C ILE A 81 -6.82 1.18 -4.32
N GLU A 82 -6.21 2.31 -3.97
CA GLU A 82 -5.79 2.56 -2.59
C GLU A 82 -6.87 3.38 -1.89
N LEU A 83 -7.61 2.72 -1.00
CA LEU A 83 -8.73 3.30 -0.27
C LEU A 83 -8.27 3.79 1.10
N GLY A 84 -8.12 5.11 1.20
CA GLY A 84 -7.69 5.78 2.43
C GLY A 84 -8.83 5.95 3.42
N GLN A 85 -8.61 5.57 4.66
CA GLN A 85 -9.51 5.73 5.81
C GLN A 85 -10.98 5.28 5.57
N PRO A 86 -11.25 4.10 4.95
CA PRO A 86 -12.62 3.68 4.61
C PRO A 86 -13.55 3.55 5.84
N HIS A 87 -12.99 3.27 7.01
CA HIS A 87 -13.73 3.17 8.26
C HIS A 87 -14.20 4.53 8.82
N TYR A 88 -13.82 5.64 8.17
CA TYR A 88 -14.33 6.97 8.55
C TYR A 88 -15.75 7.22 8.02
N ASP A 89 -16.07 6.68 6.85
CA ASP A 89 -17.42 6.63 6.28
C ASP A 89 -17.61 5.28 5.53
N PRO A 90 -17.97 4.21 6.25
CA PRO A 90 -18.14 2.88 5.65
C PRO A 90 -19.20 2.83 4.54
N GLU A 91 -20.25 3.63 4.65
CA GLU A 91 -21.31 3.67 3.62
C GLU A 91 -20.78 4.25 2.31
N LEU A 92 -19.97 5.31 2.38
CA LEU A 92 -19.32 5.89 1.20
C LEU A 92 -18.27 4.92 0.64
N ALA A 93 -17.47 4.30 1.50
CA ALA A 93 -16.46 3.31 1.08
C ALA A 93 -17.09 2.15 0.30
N GLU A 94 -18.20 1.59 0.77
CA GLU A 94 -18.93 0.54 0.05
C GLU A 94 -19.49 1.04 -1.29
N LYS A 95 -19.98 2.27 -1.37
CA LYS A 95 -20.43 2.89 -2.63
C LYS A 95 -19.27 3.04 -3.62
N VAL A 96 -18.08 3.43 -3.14
CA VAL A 96 -16.86 3.54 -3.96
C VAL A 96 -16.49 2.16 -4.51
N LEU A 97 -16.44 1.14 -3.67
CA LEU A 97 -16.12 -0.22 -4.11
C LEU A 97 -17.15 -0.80 -5.10
N ALA A 98 -18.40 -0.36 -5.01
CA ALA A 98 -19.45 -0.75 -5.96
C ALA A 98 -19.38 -0.02 -7.32
N MET A 99 -18.54 1.03 -7.46
CA MET A 99 -18.39 1.76 -8.72
C MET A 99 -17.73 0.94 -9.83
N ARG A 100 -16.82 0.03 -9.45
CA ARG A 100 -15.99 -0.74 -10.38
C ARG A 100 -15.71 -2.14 -9.82
N GLU A 101 -15.33 -3.03 -10.74
CA GLU A 101 -14.75 -4.34 -10.38
C GLU A 101 -13.22 -4.14 -10.24
N TYR A 102 -12.70 -4.37 -9.06
CA TYR A 102 -11.28 -4.28 -8.77
C TYR A 102 -10.64 -5.67 -8.70
N ASP A 103 -9.40 -5.78 -9.18
CA ASP A 103 -8.57 -6.95 -8.93
C ASP A 103 -8.08 -6.98 -7.49
N GLN A 104 -7.76 -5.79 -6.94
CA GLN A 104 -7.33 -5.64 -5.55
C GLN A 104 -7.79 -4.31 -4.93
N VAL A 105 -8.00 -4.34 -3.63
CA VAL A 105 -8.30 -3.17 -2.80
C VAL A 105 -7.24 -3.08 -1.72
N ILE A 106 -6.46 -2.02 -1.74
CA ILE A 106 -5.52 -1.68 -0.69
C ILE A 106 -6.26 -0.81 0.34
N GLY A 107 -6.21 -1.19 1.61
CA GLY A 107 -6.71 -0.39 2.72
C GLY A 107 -5.56 0.35 3.38
N SER A 108 -5.66 1.67 3.45
CA SER A 108 -4.63 2.55 4.03
C SER A 108 -5.19 3.51 5.06
N VAL A 109 -4.29 4.08 5.86
CA VAL A 109 -4.56 5.20 6.77
C VAL A 109 -3.46 6.23 6.58
N HIS A 110 -3.81 7.41 6.05
CA HIS A 110 -2.85 8.49 5.79
C HIS A 110 -2.93 9.63 6.82
N ASN A 111 -4.06 9.76 7.48
CA ASN A 111 -4.31 10.77 8.52
C ASN A 111 -5.12 10.18 9.68
N LEU A 112 -5.10 10.86 10.80
CA LEU A 112 -6.05 10.59 11.88
C LEU A 112 -7.35 11.33 11.61
N ARG A 113 -8.45 10.86 12.22
CA ARG A 113 -9.75 11.51 12.08
C ARG A 113 -9.67 13.01 12.45
N ASN A 114 -10.15 13.86 11.54
CA ASN A 114 -10.12 15.33 11.65
C ASN A 114 -8.69 15.94 11.70
N THR A 115 -7.70 15.27 11.15
CA THR A 115 -6.37 15.87 10.94
C THR A 115 -6.04 15.87 9.45
N GLN A 116 -5.01 16.61 9.07
CA GLN A 116 -4.41 16.47 7.75
C GLN A 116 -3.53 15.23 7.67
N ASP A 117 -3.25 14.77 6.46
CA ASP A 117 -2.28 13.70 6.21
C ASP A 117 -0.92 14.04 6.85
N PHE A 118 -0.26 13.01 7.40
CA PHE A 118 1.10 13.13 7.96
C PHE A 118 2.10 13.74 6.98
N TYR A 119 1.90 13.54 5.68
CA TYR A 119 2.70 14.15 4.62
C TYR A 119 2.68 15.69 4.70
N TYR A 120 1.53 16.31 4.98
CA TYR A 120 1.36 17.76 5.02
C TYR A 120 1.68 18.38 6.38
N MET A 121 1.94 17.60 7.43
CA MET A 121 2.33 18.12 8.73
C MET A 121 3.77 18.66 8.67
N ASP A 122 4.02 19.83 9.27
CA ASP A 122 5.31 20.51 9.15
C ASP A 122 6.39 19.94 10.09
N SER A 123 6.02 19.60 11.32
CA SER A 123 6.97 19.13 12.35
C SER A 123 6.27 18.35 13.46
N PHE A 124 7.08 17.62 14.23
CA PHE A 124 6.64 16.82 15.36
C PHE A 124 7.56 17.04 16.57
N THR A 125 7.03 16.87 17.78
CA THR A 125 7.81 16.64 19.01
C THR A 125 7.83 15.13 19.30
N GLU A 126 8.74 14.66 20.16
CA GLU A 126 8.73 13.26 20.58
C GLU A 126 7.39 12.85 21.22
N GLU A 127 6.79 13.73 22.00
CA GLU A 127 5.50 13.50 22.63
C GLU A 127 4.40 13.36 21.58
N SER A 128 4.27 14.33 20.65
CA SER A 128 3.24 14.30 19.61
C SER A 128 3.43 13.15 18.64
N ALA A 129 4.66 12.81 18.25
CA ALA A 129 4.93 11.67 17.38
C ALA A 129 4.52 10.34 18.02
N ASN A 130 4.79 10.15 19.31
CA ASN A 130 4.36 8.97 20.04
C ASN A 130 2.83 8.92 20.20
N ASP A 131 2.16 10.04 20.49
CA ASP A 131 0.69 10.11 20.56
C ASP A 131 0.06 9.80 19.20
N TYR A 132 0.51 10.47 18.14
CA TYR A 132 0.04 10.23 16.78
C TYR A 132 0.25 8.77 16.34
N PHE A 133 1.40 8.19 16.62
CA PHE A 133 1.66 6.80 16.25
C PHE A 133 0.75 5.83 17.01
N ASN A 134 0.53 6.05 18.30
CA ASN A 134 -0.40 5.24 19.08
C ASN A 134 -1.83 5.28 18.52
N ARG A 135 -2.31 6.48 18.21
CA ARG A 135 -3.65 6.69 17.62
C ARG A 135 -3.74 6.15 16.19
N TYR A 136 -2.67 6.27 15.39
CA TYR A 136 -2.58 5.67 14.07
C TYR A 136 -2.77 4.14 14.12
N LEU A 137 -2.17 3.47 15.08
CA LEU A 137 -2.38 2.03 15.26
C LEU A 137 -3.83 1.70 15.68
N ASP A 138 -4.52 2.61 16.40
CA ASP A 138 -5.96 2.44 16.68
C ASP A 138 -6.80 2.60 15.41
N GLU A 139 -6.46 3.53 14.52
CA GLU A 139 -7.13 3.67 13.21
C GLU A 139 -6.89 2.44 12.31
N ILE A 140 -5.71 1.82 12.36
CA ILE A 140 -5.45 0.54 11.65
C ILE A 140 -6.35 -0.58 12.20
N LEU A 141 -6.59 -0.63 13.51
CA LEU A 141 -7.55 -1.59 14.08
C LEU A 141 -8.98 -1.32 13.57
N GLY A 142 -9.38 -0.04 13.49
CA GLY A 142 -10.65 0.36 12.90
C GLY A 142 -10.79 -0.01 11.43
N LEU A 143 -9.72 0.17 10.64
CA LEU A 143 -9.66 -0.28 9.25
C LEU A 143 -9.83 -1.81 9.14
N LEU A 144 -9.15 -2.56 9.99
CA LEU A 144 -9.27 -4.03 10.04
C LEU A 144 -10.67 -4.47 10.51
N GLU A 145 -11.31 -3.74 11.40
CA GLU A 145 -12.69 -4.01 11.82
C GLU A 145 -13.66 -3.86 10.66
N TRP A 146 -13.58 -2.78 9.88
CA TRP A 146 -14.35 -2.61 8.65
C TRP A 146 -14.07 -3.73 7.66
N GLY A 147 -12.82 -4.03 7.34
CA GLY A 147 -12.33 -5.27 6.76
C GLY A 147 -12.66 -5.54 5.29
N ASN A 148 -13.32 -4.64 4.52
CA ASN A 148 -13.63 -4.88 3.10
C ASN A 148 -12.49 -4.44 2.16
N PHE A 149 -11.27 -4.87 2.44
CA PHE A 149 -10.08 -4.67 1.62
C PHE A 149 -9.29 -5.99 1.51
N ASP A 150 -8.25 -6.04 0.69
CA ASP A 150 -7.45 -7.25 0.45
C ASP A 150 -6.04 -7.14 1.03
N ILE A 151 -5.44 -5.96 0.96
CA ILE A 151 -4.05 -5.67 1.32
C ILE A 151 -4.02 -4.56 2.38
N LEU A 152 -3.39 -4.81 3.53
CA LEU A 152 -3.06 -3.77 4.50
C LEU A 152 -1.81 -3.03 4.04
N ALA A 153 -1.97 -1.76 3.68
CA ALA A 153 -0.90 -0.91 3.18
C ALA A 153 0.12 -0.55 4.28
N HIS A 154 1.34 -0.34 3.87
CA HIS A 154 2.45 0.37 4.58
C HIS A 154 2.21 0.62 6.09
N LEU A 155 2.06 -0.45 6.87
CA LEU A 155 1.67 -0.44 8.30
C LEU A 155 2.38 0.60 9.18
N THR A 156 3.56 1.04 8.79
CA THR A 156 4.35 2.02 9.55
C THR A 156 4.45 3.38 8.85
N TYR A 157 3.45 3.75 8.05
CA TYR A 157 3.38 4.97 7.25
C TYR A 157 3.85 6.26 7.95
N PRO A 158 3.42 6.60 9.18
CA PRO A 158 3.79 7.87 9.80
C PRO A 158 5.27 7.99 10.15
N LEU A 159 5.97 6.87 10.37
CA LEU A 159 7.36 6.87 10.84
C LEU A 159 8.28 7.60 9.86
N ARG A 160 8.00 7.51 8.56
CA ARG A 160 8.78 8.20 7.53
C ARG A 160 8.70 9.72 7.65
N TYR A 161 7.57 10.26 8.12
CA TYR A 161 7.37 11.70 8.30
C TYR A 161 7.88 12.19 9.65
N PHE A 162 7.73 11.43 10.71
CA PHE A 162 8.34 11.76 12.00
C PHE A 162 9.85 11.90 11.86
N TYR A 163 10.49 10.99 11.11
CA TYR A 163 11.91 11.06 10.85
C TYR A 163 12.29 12.17 9.87
N SER A 164 11.66 12.25 8.70
CA SER A 164 12.06 13.19 7.66
C SER A 164 11.86 14.65 8.03
N LYS A 165 10.84 14.95 8.86
CA LYS A 165 10.49 16.32 9.24
C LYS A 165 11.10 16.76 10.58
N SER A 166 11.39 15.82 11.47
CA SER A 166 11.83 16.17 12.84
C SER A 166 12.95 15.28 13.39
N GLY A 167 13.47 14.32 12.61
CA GLY A 167 14.53 13.42 13.03
C GLY A 167 14.13 12.43 14.12
N ILE A 168 12.81 12.25 14.36
CA ILE A 168 12.30 11.43 15.46
C ILE A 168 12.23 9.96 15.01
N ILE A 169 12.82 9.09 15.86
CA ILE A 169 12.77 7.64 15.71
C ILE A 169 11.86 7.07 16.80
N ILE A 170 10.78 6.43 16.40
CA ILE A 170 9.87 5.77 17.33
C ILE A 170 10.47 4.44 17.81
N ASP A 171 10.48 4.23 19.11
CA ASP A 171 10.79 2.93 19.71
C ASP A 171 9.60 1.98 19.55
N MET A 172 9.65 1.13 18.53
CA MET A 172 8.60 0.17 18.20
C MET A 172 8.32 -0.85 19.32
N SER A 173 9.27 -1.09 20.21
CA SER A 173 9.07 -2.03 21.32
C SER A 173 7.94 -1.61 22.26
N ARG A 174 7.69 -0.31 22.38
CA ARG A 174 6.61 0.28 23.20
C ARG A 174 5.21 -0.06 22.65
N TYR A 175 5.12 -0.37 21.35
CA TYR A 175 3.88 -0.65 20.65
C TYR A 175 3.72 -2.12 20.26
N SER A 176 4.66 -2.98 20.67
CA SER A 176 4.73 -4.38 20.27
C SER A 176 3.42 -5.14 20.45
N LYS A 177 2.71 -4.93 21.56
CA LYS A 177 1.41 -5.58 21.82
C LYS A 177 0.34 -5.19 20.83
N LYS A 178 0.24 -3.89 20.51
CA LYS A 178 -0.76 -3.37 19.55
C LYS A 178 -0.40 -3.78 18.12
N VAL A 179 0.89 -3.77 17.76
CA VAL A 179 1.38 -4.27 16.48
C VAL A 179 1.09 -5.77 16.34
N ASP A 180 1.36 -6.58 17.37
CA ASP A 180 1.01 -8.01 17.39
C ASP A 180 -0.50 -8.25 17.19
N GLU A 181 -1.35 -7.45 17.84
CA GLU A 181 -2.81 -7.51 17.67
C GLU A 181 -3.22 -7.22 16.23
N ILE A 182 -2.69 -6.15 15.63
CA ILE A 182 -2.93 -5.79 14.24
C ILE A 182 -2.49 -6.92 13.29
N LEU A 183 -1.28 -7.43 13.45
CA LEU A 183 -0.74 -8.49 12.59
C LEU A 183 -1.55 -9.78 12.71
N LYS A 184 -1.93 -10.15 13.93
CA LYS A 184 -2.79 -11.32 14.19
C LYS A 184 -4.16 -11.16 13.55
N LEU A 185 -4.81 -10.02 13.72
CA LEU A 185 -6.11 -9.74 13.13
C LEU A 185 -6.03 -9.71 11.59
N THR A 186 -4.96 -9.15 11.02
CA THR A 186 -4.67 -9.18 9.57
C THR A 186 -4.60 -10.62 9.06
N ALA A 187 -3.87 -11.48 9.78
CA ALA A 187 -3.75 -12.91 9.44
C ALA A 187 -5.10 -13.66 9.57
N GLU A 188 -5.83 -13.47 10.66
CA GLU A 188 -7.12 -14.10 10.94
C GLU A 188 -8.20 -13.72 9.92
N LYS A 189 -8.19 -12.47 9.46
CA LYS A 189 -9.10 -11.97 8.42
C LYS A 189 -8.65 -12.35 7.00
N GLY A 190 -7.53 -13.06 6.84
CA GLY A 190 -7.00 -13.48 5.55
C GLY A 190 -6.54 -12.33 4.67
N LYS A 191 -6.12 -11.19 5.28
CA LYS A 191 -5.58 -10.05 4.54
C LYS A 191 -4.10 -10.25 4.26
N ALA A 192 -3.62 -9.65 3.17
CA ALA A 192 -2.19 -9.57 2.91
C ALA A 192 -1.57 -8.39 3.67
N LEU A 193 -0.32 -8.56 4.10
CA LEU A 193 0.51 -7.47 4.58
C LEU A 193 1.37 -6.97 3.42
N GLU A 194 1.29 -5.68 3.12
CA GLU A 194 2.18 -5.04 2.16
C GLU A 194 3.58 -4.88 2.75
N VAL A 195 4.60 -5.15 1.95
CA VAL A 195 5.99 -4.73 2.17
C VAL A 195 6.27 -3.58 1.21
N ASN A 196 6.09 -2.37 1.69
CA ASN A 196 6.18 -1.13 0.92
C ASN A 196 7.61 -0.59 0.95
N SER A 197 8.13 -0.21 -0.20
CA SER A 197 9.51 0.25 -0.35
C SER A 197 9.68 1.76 -0.51
N ALA A 198 8.60 2.56 -0.48
CA ALA A 198 8.69 4.01 -0.64
C ALA A 198 9.66 4.68 0.36
N GLY A 199 9.68 4.19 1.60
CA GLY A 199 10.58 4.69 2.64
C GLY A 199 12.08 4.52 2.33
N LEU A 200 12.47 3.57 1.46
CA LEU A 200 13.86 3.41 1.02
C LEU A 200 14.33 4.61 0.18
N ARG A 201 13.42 5.26 -0.53
CA ARG A 201 13.70 6.48 -1.32
C ARG A 201 13.69 7.75 -0.48
N GLN A 202 13.15 7.68 0.73
CA GLN A 202 13.03 8.78 1.67
C GLN A 202 14.18 8.79 2.70
N PRO A 203 14.36 9.88 3.49
CA PRO A 203 15.45 9.99 4.47
C PRO A 203 15.54 8.86 5.50
N ILE A 204 14.40 8.25 5.86
CA ILE A 204 14.33 7.13 6.82
C ILE A 204 15.05 5.86 6.34
N LYS A 205 15.13 5.64 5.00
CA LYS A 205 15.80 4.48 4.38
C LYS A 205 15.33 3.11 4.90
N LYS A 206 14.03 2.95 5.14
CA LYS A 206 13.42 1.73 5.68
C LYS A 206 12.23 1.27 4.86
N LEU A 207 11.96 -0.05 4.89
CA LEU A 207 10.70 -0.63 4.42
C LEU A 207 9.55 -0.28 5.38
N ALA A 208 8.34 -0.28 4.89
CA ALA A 208 7.13 -0.08 5.68
C ALA A 208 6.16 -1.26 5.50
N PRO A 209 6.12 -2.22 6.45
CA PRO A 209 6.95 -2.28 7.66
C PRO A 209 8.35 -2.88 7.43
N GLU A 210 9.23 -2.75 8.44
CA GLU A 210 10.57 -3.34 8.45
C GLU A 210 10.52 -4.88 8.54
N ALA A 211 11.64 -5.54 8.20
CA ALA A 211 11.74 -7.00 8.06
C ALA A 211 11.37 -7.79 9.33
N ASP A 212 11.62 -7.25 10.52
CA ASP A 212 11.25 -7.87 11.80
C ASP A 212 9.74 -7.94 12.00
N VAL A 213 9.00 -6.91 11.56
CA VAL A 213 7.52 -6.90 11.58
C VAL A 213 6.97 -7.88 10.54
N VAL A 214 7.57 -7.98 9.35
CA VAL A 214 7.20 -8.99 8.33
C VAL A 214 7.41 -10.40 8.87
N LYS A 215 8.54 -10.64 9.55
CA LYS A 215 8.81 -11.92 10.22
C LYS A 215 7.77 -12.19 11.31
N ARG A 216 7.47 -11.19 12.13
CA ARG A 216 6.47 -11.31 13.19
C ARG A 216 5.08 -11.64 12.63
N PHE A 217 4.70 -11.04 11.50
CA PHE A 217 3.46 -11.39 10.79
C PHE A 217 3.41 -12.89 10.42
N LYS A 218 4.52 -13.43 9.88
CA LYS A 218 4.62 -14.87 9.58
C LYS A 218 4.45 -15.74 10.82
N GLU A 219 5.11 -15.37 11.92
CA GLU A 219 5.02 -16.09 13.21
C GLU A 219 3.59 -16.11 13.77
N LEU A 220 2.83 -15.03 13.54
CA LEU A 220 1.43 -14.89 13.98
C LEU A 220 0.40 -15.51 13.03
N GLY A 221 0.86 -16.27 12.03
CA GLY A 221 -0.01 -17.00 11.11
C GLY A 221 -0.29 -16.30 9.79
N GLY A 222 0.41 -15.21 9.49
CA GLY A 222 0.32 -14.50 8.22
C GLY A 222 0.61 -15.41 7.03
N LYS A 223 -0.29 -15.38 6.04
CA LYS A 223 -0.21 -16.23 4.85
C LYS A 223 0.16 -15.43 3.61
N TYR A 224 -0.31 -14.22 3.48
CA TYR A 224 -0.27 -13.42 2.28
C TYR A 224 0.60 -12.18 2.50
N VAL A 225 1.58 -11.98 1.62
CA VAL A 225 2.41 -10.77 1.57
C VAL A 225 2.42 -10.23 0.15
N THR A 226 2.45 -8.92 0.01
CA THR A 226 2.55 -8.22 -1.27
C THR A 226 3.76 -7.29 -1.29
N PHE A 227 4.23 -6.95 -2.48
CA PHE A 227 5.22 -5.89 -2.68
C PHE A 227 4.54 -4.70 -3.34
N GLY A 228 4.80 -3.50 -2.82
CA GLY A 228 4.45 -2.22 -3.42
C GLY A 228 5.63 -1.26 -3.40
N SER A 229 5.97 -0.69 -4.56
CA SER A 229 6.93 0.41 -4.61
C SER A 229 6.29 1.72 -4.14
N ASP A 230 4.96 1.83 -4.24
CA ASP A 230 4.23 3.07 -3.98
C ASP A 230 4.80 4.19 -4.89
N ALA A 231 4.99 3.81 -6.17
CA ALA A 231 5.60 4.67 -7.17
C ALA A 231 4.60 5.72 -7.66
N HIS A 232 4.95 7.00 -7.51
CA HIS A 232 4.24 8.15 -8.04
C HIS A 232 4.94 8.74 -9.28
N PHE A 233 6.12 8.20 -9.59
CA PHE A 233 6.90 8.49 -10.80
C PHE A 233 7.29 7.17 -11.47
N ALA A 234 7.27 7.13 -12.79
CA ALA A 234 7.62 5.92 -13.54
C ALA A 234 9.06 5.43 -13.31
N GLU A 235 9.96 6.34 -12.91
CA GLU A 235 11.34 6.03 -12.55
C GLU A 235 11.46 5.22 -11.26
N ASP A 236 10.45 5.32 -10.39
CA ASP A 236 10.38 4.64 -9.11
C ASP A 236 9.69 3.26 -9.20
N LEU A 237 9.22 2.88 -10.39
CA LEU A 237 8.58 1.59 -10.61
C LEU A 237 9.49 0.43 -10.17
N ALA A 238 8.97 -0.44 -9.30
CA ALA A 238 9.67 -1.55 -8.68
C ALA A 238 10.94 -1.17 -7.89
N ALA A 239 11.13 0.10 -7.54
CA ALA A 239 12.26 0.53 -6.71
C ALA A 239 12.21 -0.13 -5.33
N GLY A 240 13.34 -0.71 -4.87
CA GLY A 240 13.42 -1.41 -3.57
C GLY A 240 12.82 -2.83 -3.57
N LEU A 241 12.51 -3.37 -4.76
CA LEU A 241 11.97 -4.72 -4.90
C LEU A 241 12.90 -5.77 -4.29
N THR A 242 14.21 -5.67 -4.52
CA THR A 242 15.18 -6.64 -4.01
C THR A 242 15.17 -6.67 -2.49
N GLU A 243 15.21 -5.50 -1.84
CA GLU A 243 15.18 -5.37 -0.39
C GLU A 243 13.88 -5.92 0.21
N ALA A 244 12.75 -5.67 -0.44
CA ALA A 244 11.45 -6.17 0.01
C ALA A 244 11.35 -7.71 -0.13
N TYR A 245 11.78 -8.26 -1.26
CA TYR A 245 11.77 -9.71 -1.48
C TYR A 245 12.74 -10.43 -0.54
N ASP A 246 13.92 -9.85 -0.28
CA ASP A 246 14.89 -10.39 0.69
C ASP A 246 14.28 -10.39 2.10
N ALA A 247 13.56 -9.33 2.50
CA ALA A 247 12.85 -9.27 3.78
C ALA A 247 11.75 -10.34 3.88
N MET A 248 10.94 -10.52 2.83
CA MET A 248 9.92 -11.58 2.78
C MET A 248 10.54 -12.97 2.91
N LYS A 249 11.63 -13.26 2.16
CA LYS A 249 12.32 -14.56 2.22
C LYS A 249 12.96 -14.80 3.59
N ALA A 250 13.59 -13.79 4.17
CA ALA A 250 14.15 -13.88 5.52
C ALA A 250 13.07 -14.12 6.58
N ALA A 251 11.85 -13.62 6.36
CA ALA A 251 10.69 -13.88 7.21
C ALA A 251 10.08 -15.29 7.01
N GLY A 252 10.53 -16.04 6.01
CA GLY A 252 10.06 -17.40 5.70
C GLY A 252 8.91 -17.46 4.69
N PHE A 253 8.68 -16.41 3.91
CA PHE A 253 7.77 -16.44 2.77
C PHE A 253 8.54 -16.89 1.52
N ASN A 254 8.06 -17.96 0.88
CA ASN A 254 8.60 -18.45 -0.39
C ASN A 254 7.76 -17.98 -1.59
N GLU A 255 6.60 -17.45 -1.30
CA GLU A 255 5.63 -16.96 -2.27
C GLU A 255 5.13 -15.58 -1.82
N MET A 256 4.87 -14.72 -2.79
CA MET A 256 4.13 -13.49 -2.61
C MET A 256 2.72 -13.65 -3.18
N THR A 257 1.86 -12.72 -2.89
CA THR A 257 0.46 -12.75 -3.30
C THR A 257 0.19 -11.62 -4.29
N LEU A 258 -0.49 -11.93 -5.38
CA LEU A 258 -1.20 -10.97 -6.20
C LEU A 258 -2.69 -11.27 -6.13
N PHE A 259 -3.54 -10.31 -6.45
CA PHE A 259 -4.98 -10.52 -6.45
C PHE A 259 -5.54 -10.33 -7.85
N GLN A 260 -6.50 -11.19 -8.23
CA GLN A 260 -7.34 -11.00 -9.41
C GLN A 260 -8.80 -11.18 -9.00
N GLN A 261 -9.63 -10.22 -9.32
CA GLN A 261 -11.03 -10.18 -8.87
C GLN A 261 -11.13 -10.42 -7.35
N ARG A 262 -10.24 -9.79 -6.59
CA ARG A 262 -10.11 -9.91 -5.14
C ARG A 262 -9.81 -11.32 -4.60
N THR A 263 -9.36 -12.21 -5.49
CA THR A 263 -8.96 -13.58 -5.15
C THR A 263 -7.44 -13.66 -5.07
N PRO A 264 -6.87 -14.11 -3.93
CA PRO A 264 -5.41 -14.22 -3.78
C PRO A 264 -4.84 -15.35 -4.63
N LEU A 265 -3.79 -15.03 -5.38
CA LEU A 265 -3.00 -15.96 -6.18
C LEU A 265 -1.55 -15.93 -5.70
N LEU A 266 -1.01 -17.09 -5.36
CA LEU A 266 0.36 -17.20 -4.87
C LEU A 266 1.35 -17.31 -6.04
N MET A 267 2.44 -16.58 -5.94
CA MET A 267 3.51 -16.55 -6.93
C MET A 267 4.87 -16.74 -6.23
N PRO A 268 5.71 -17.70 -6.67
CA PRO A 268 7.02 -17.91 -6.08
C PRO A 268 7.93 -16.68 -6.15
N ILE A 269 8.68 -16.43 -5.08
CA ILE A 269 9.74 -15.41 -5.00
C ILE A 269 11.04 -16.08 -5.49
N GLU A 270 11.29 -16.00 -6.83
CA GLU A 270 12.40 -16.67 -7.53
C GLU A 270 13.43 -15.66 -8.08
#